data_4b4893a04e1d4865456e42012c4df2a0
#
_entry.id   4b4893a04e1d4865456e42012c4df2a0
#
_cell.length_a   1.000
_cell.length_b   1.000
_cell.length_c   1.000
_cell.angle_alpha   90.00
_cell.angle_beta   90.00
_cell.angle_gamma   90.00
#
_symmetry.space_group_name_H-M   'P 1'
#
loop_
_entity.id
_entity.type
_entity.pdbx_description
1 polymer ?
#
loop_
_entity_poly.entity_id
_entity_poly.type
_entity_poly.pdbx_seq_one_letter_code
_entity_poly.pdbx_strand_id
1 'polypeptide(L)'
;MIELYTPLEIIEKAVQIIETERKVQKLQQKELAQKANIPLPTYKQFLYSYKISFENLIKLFIALRLFDNLNGLLKNKEYKTLDEIKQKDKLPKRIDK
;
A
#
# COMPACT_ATOMS: atom_id res chain seq x y z
N MET A 1 5.84 15.22 7.95
CA MET A 1 5.17 14.27 8.84
C MET A 1 3.85 13.85 8.23
N ILE A 2 3.53 12.56 8.37
CA ILE A 2 2.38 12.03 7.65
C ILE A 2 1.06 12.62 8.15
N GLU A 3 0.99 12.97 9.41
CA GLU A 3 -0.24 13.55 9.95
C GLU A 3 -0.53 14.94 9.40
N LEU A 4 0.43 15.54 8.71
CA LEU A 4 0.23 16.82 8.07
C LEU A 4 -0.22 16.69 6.62
N TYR A 5 -0.30 15.48 6.11
CA TYR A 5 -0.72 15.24 4.74
C TYR A 5 -2.21 14.99 4.66
N THR A 6 -2.83 15.48 3.59
CA THR A 6 -4.18 15.07 3.27
C THR A 6 -4.17 13.67 2.67
N PRO A 7 -5.33 12.99 2.68
CA PRO A 7 -5.38 11.69 2.00
C PRO A 7 -4.94 11.75 0.55
N LEU A 8 -5.31 12.80 -0.18
CA LEU A 8 -4.89 12.93 -1.57
C LEU A 8 -3.38 13.04 -1.68
N GLU A 9 -2.77 13.82 -0.81
CA GLU A 9 -1.31 13.96 -0.84
C GLU A 9 -0.62 12.63 -0.56
N ILE A 10 -1.19 11.80 0.30
CA ILE A 10 -0.62 10.49 0.58
C ILE A 10 -0.71 9.61 -0.67
N ILE A 11 -1.83 9.66 -1.38
CA ILE A 11 -1.97 8.90 -2.62
C ILE A 11 -1.00 9.42 -3.68
N GLU A 12 -0.82 10.72 -3.77
CA GLU A 12 0.16 11.28 -4.70
C GLU A 12 1.57 10.78 -4.39
N LYS A 13 1.91 10.67 -3.11
CA LYS A 13 3.19 10.11 -2.73
C LYS A 13 3.31 8.64 -3.16
N ALA A 14 2.22 7.88 -3.02
CA ALA A 14 2.22 6.49 -3.44
C ALA A 14 2.47 6.39 -4.94
N VAL A 15 1.85 7.27 -5.74
CA VAL A 15 2.09 7.28 -7.17
C VAL A 15 3.57 7.55 -7.47
N GLN A 16 4.15 8.53 -6.77
CA GLN A 16 5.55 8.86 -6.98
C GLN A 16 6.46 7.68 -6.64
N ILE A 17 6.18 7.01 -5.54
CA ILE A 17 6.99 5.86 -5.13
C ILE A 17 6.90 4.76 -6.18
N ILE A 18 5.69 4.46 -6.62
CA ILE A 18 5.48 3.39 -7.59
C ILE A 18 6.15 3.70 -8.92
N GLU A 19 5.95 4.92 -9.44
CA GLU A 19 6.52 5.28 -10.73
C GLU A 19 8.04 5.37 -10.67
N THR A 20 8.57 5.89 -9.57
CA THR A 20 10.02 5.96 -9.40
C THR A 20 10.63 4.56 -9.39
N GLU A 21 10.04 3.67 -8.59
CA GLU A 21 10.58 2.32 -8.49
C GLU A 21 10.42 1.56 -9.80
N ARG A 22 9.30 1.77 -10.50
CA ARG A 22 9.11 1.15 -11.81
C ARG A 22 10.24 1.54 -12.75
N LYS A 23 10.58 2.82 -12.77
CA LYS A 23 11.64 3.31 -13.66
C LYS A 23 13.00 2.80 -13.23
N VAL A 24 13.25 2.73 -11.92
CA VAL A 24 14.50 2.15 -11.43
C VAL A 24 14.65 0.72 -11.89
N GLN A 25 13.57 -0.04 -11.89
CA GLN A 25 13.59 -1.43 -12.32
C GLN A 25 13.48 -1.57 -13.84
N LYS A 26 13.39 -0.45 -14.55
CA LYS A 26 13.34 -0.42 -16.02
C LYS A 26 12.15 -1.18 -16.58
N LEU A 27 11.03 -1.10 -15.89
CA LEU A 27 9.78 -1.70 -16.32
C LEU A 27 8.93 -0.68 -17.06
N GLN A 28 8.32 -1.11 -18.17
CA GLN A 28 7.29 -0.31 -18.79
C GLN A 28 6.01 -0.38 -17.98
N GLN A 29 5.12 0.60 -18.16
CA GLN A 29 3.86 0.58 -17.45
C GLN A 29 3.08 -0.70 -17.72
N LYS A 30 3.09 -1.14 -18.98
CA LYS A 30 2.42 -2.38 -19.34
C LYS A 30 3.01 -3.57 -18.60
N GLU A 31 4.32 -3.61 -18.48
CA GLU A 31 4.97 -4.71 -17.78
C GLU A 31 4.62 -4.74 -16.30
N LEU A 32 4.60 -3.57 -15.68
CA LEU A 32 4.24 -3.52 -14.26
C LEU A 32 2.80 -3.95 -14.06
N ALA A 33 1.89 -3.47 -14.91
CA ALA A 33 0.49 -3.86 -14.80
C ALA A 33 0.34 -5.37 -14.92
N GLN A 34 1.07 -5.98 -15.84
CA GLN A 34 1.03 -7.44 -15.98
C GLN A 34 1.56 -8.14 -14.74
N LYS A 35 2.69 -7.67 -14.20
CA LYS A 35 3.26 -8.27 -13.00
C LYS A 35 2.30 -8.16 -11.82
N ALA A 36 1.60 -7.05 -11.73
CA ALA A 36 0.66 -6.82 -10.64
C ALA A 36 -0.69 -7.47 -10.90
N ASN A 37 -0.90 -8.01 -12.10
CA ASN A 37 -2.16 -8.63 -12.49
C ASN A 37 -3.32 -7.64 -12.40
N ILE A 38 -3.11 -6.45 -12.95
CA ILE A 38 -4.17 -5.46 -13.06
C ILE A 38 -4.22 -4.98 -14.52
N PRO A 39 -5.40 -4.58 -14.99
CA PRO A 39 -5.50 -4.08 -16.36
C PRO A 39 -4.68 -2.79 -16.53
N LEU A 40 -4.04 -2.67 -17.67
CA LEU A 40 -3.26 -1.48 -17.94
C LEU A 40 -4.09 -0.20 -17.87
N PRO A 41 -5.32 -0.16 -18.39
CA PRO A 41 -6.12 1.06 -18.25
C PRO A 41 -6.38 1.43 -16.79
N THR A 42 -6.55 0.44 -15.92
CA THR A 42 -6.73 0.68 -14.49
C THR A 42 -5.47 1.33 -13.90
N TYR A 43 -4.32 0.82 -14.27
CA TYR A 43 -3.07 1.40 -13.78
C TYR A 43 -2.90 2.83 -14.28
N LYS A 44 -3.14 3.06 -15.56
CA LYS A 44 -2.98 4.39 -16.12
C LYS A 44 -3.96 5.39 -15.48
N GLN A 45 -5.19 4.95 -15.26
CA GLN A 45 -6.17 5.82 -14.62
C GLN A 45 -5.72 6.20 -13.22
N PHE A 46 -5.13 5.27 -12.50
CA PHE A 46 -4.61 5.55 -11.17
C PHE A 46 -3.58 6.67 -11.21
N LEU A 47 -2.71 6.65 -12.21
CA LEU A 47 -1.60 7.61 -12.27
C LEU A 47 -2.08 9.04 -12.40
N TYR A 48 -3.23 9.27 -13.05
CA TYR A 48 -3.68 10.65 -13.22
C TYR A 48 -4.91 10.99 -12.42
N SER A 49 -5.71 10.02 -12.01
CA SER A 49 -6.89 10.29 -11.20
C SER A 49 -6.65 10.07 -9.72
N TYR A 50 -5.58 9.40 -9.37
CA TYR A 50 -5.23 9.04 -7.98
C TYR A 50 -6.29 8.17 -7.33
N LYS A 51 -7.02 7.39 -8.14
CA LYS A 51 -8.05 6.49 -7.63
C LYS A 51 -7.68 5.06 -7.96
N ILE A 52 -7.68 4.21 -6.94
CA ILE A 52 -7.34 2.81 -7.10
C ILE A 52 -7.91 2.09 -5.89
N SER A 53 -8.29 0.83 -6.08
CA SER A 53 -8.68 0.03 -4.94
C SER A 53 -7.45 -0.27 -4.07
N PHE A 54 -7.70 -0.47 -2.79
CA PHE A 54 -6.62 -0.80 -1.86
C PHE A 54 -5.95 -2.09 -2.28
N GLU A 55 -6.72 -3.06 -2.72
CA GLU A 55 -6.17 -4.34 -3.16
C GLU A 55 -5.22 -4.14 -4.34
N ASN A 56 -5.63 -3.35 -5.33
CA ASN A 56 -4.77 -3.13 -6.49
C ASN A 56 -3.51 -2.36 -6.12
N LEU A 57 -3.62 -1.43 -5.18
CA LEU A 57 -2.43 -0.72 -4.72
C LEU A 57 -1.44 -1.69 -4.08
N ILE A 58 -1.92 -2.61 -3.27
CA ILE A 58 -1.06 -3.61 -2.66
C ILE A 58 -0.42 -4.48 -3.72
N LYS A 59 -1.17 -4.86 -4.75
CA LYS A 59 -0.62 -5.65 -5.84
C LYS A 59 0.56 -4.94 -6.52
N LEU A 60 0.47 -3.63 -6.68
CA LEU A 60 1.56 -2.86 -7.27
C LEU A 60 2.79 -2.86 -6.38
N PHE A 61 2.61 -2.67 -5.08
CA PHE A 61 3.74 -2.71 -4.16
C PHE A 61 4.41 -4.09 -4.18
N ILE A 62 3.61 -5.15 -4.21
CA ILE A 62 4.17 -6.50 -4.25
C ILE A 62 4.92 -6.73 -5.55
N ALA A 63 4.34 -6.31 -6.68
CA ALA A 63 4.97 -6.51 -7.97
C ALA A 63 6.33 -5.78 -8.05
N LEU A 64 6.45 -4.65 -7.39
CA LEU A 64 7.69 -3.89 -7.35
C LEU A 64 8.60 -4.32 -6.20
N ARG A 65 8.14 -5.26 -5.37
CA ARG A 65 8.90 -5.78 -4.23
C ARG A 65 9.17 -4.69 -3.19
N LEU A 66 8.25 -3.78 -3.04
CA LEU A 66 8.35 -2.71 -2.05
C LEU A 66 7.81 -3.19 -0.71
N PHE A 67 8.44 -4.24 -0.19
CA PHE A 67 7.91 -4.92 1.00
C PHE A 67 8.07 -4.08 2.26
N ASP A 68 9.06 -3.22 2.32
CA ASP A 68 9.21 -2.35 3.48
C ASP A 68 8.03 -1.41 3.62
N ASN A 69 7.51 -0.92 2.49
CA ASN A 69 6.32 -0.07 2.52
C ASN A 69 5.11 -0.82 3.03
N LEU A 70 4.97 -2.10 2.61
CA LEU A 70 3.86 -2.91 3.07
C LEU A 70 4.00 -3.30 4.53
N ASN A 71 5.22 -3.55 4.98
CA ASN A 71 5.45 -3.89 6.38
C ASN A 71 4.94 -2.81 7.31
N GLY A 72 5.02 -1.55 6.88
CA GLY A 72 4.48 -0.46 7.68
C GLY A 72 2.99 -0.58 7.92
N LEU A 73 2.26 -1.13 6.95
CA LEU A 73 0.83 -1.33 7.10
C LEU A 73 0.50 -2.47 8.05
N LEU A 74 1.38 -3.47 8.11
CA LEU A 74 1.14 -4.66 8.91
C LEU A 74 1.69 -4.53 10.31
N LYS A 75 2.45 -3.50 10.58
CA LYS A 75 3.13 -3.36 11.84
C LYS A 75 2.15 -2.89 12.91
N ASN A 76 2.08 -3.64 13.98
CA ASN A 76 1.23 -3.26 15.09
C ASN A 76 1.97 -2.34 16.03
N LYS A 77 1.19 -1.54 16.76
CA LYS A 77 1.75 -0.73 17.80
C LYS A 77 2.43 -1.63 18.82
N GLU A 78 3.63 -1.22 19.25
CA GLU A 78 4.33 -1.99 20.27
C GLU A 78 3.72 -1.76 21.64
N TYR A 79 3.64 -2.81 22.43
CA TYR A 79 3.10 -2.75 23.78
C TYR A 79 4.21 -3.00 24.77
N LYS A 80 4.18 -2.22 25.84
CA LYS A 80 5.25 -2.29 26.84
C LYS A 80 5.02 -3.35 27.88
N THR A 81 3.78 -3.81 28.03
CA THR A 81 3.45 -4.78 29.07
C THR A 81 2.61 -5.90 28.46
N LEU A 82 2.64 -7.04 29.17
CA LEU A 82 1.80 -8.16 28.77
C LEU A 82 0.32 -7.84 28.92
N ASP A 83 -0.01 -7.00 29.90
CA ASP A 83 -1.40 -6.62 30.11
C ASP A 83 -1.96 -5.90 28.89
N GLU A 84 -1.17 -5.03 28.30
CA GLU A 84 -1.61 -4.34 27.10
C GLU A 84 -1.82 -5.32 25.95
N ILE A 85 -0.95 -6.30 25.84
CA ILE A 85 -1.07 -7.30 24.79
C ILE A 85 -2.32 -8.14 25.01
N LYS A 86 -2.56 -8.55 26.26
CA LYS A 86 -3.73 -9.35 26.56
C LYS A 86 -5.01 -8.58 26.30
N GLN A 87 -5.02 -7.32 26.61
CA GLN A 87 -6.19 -6.48 26.36
C GLN A 87 -6.47 -6.37 24.88
N LYS A 88 -5.43 -6.26 24.08
CA LYS A 88 -5.56 -6.24 22.63
C LYS A 88 -6.21 -7.52 22.15
N ASP A 89 -5.78 -8.64 22.69
CA ASP A 89 -6.31 -9.93 22.28
C ASP A 89 -7.78 -10.09 22.63
N LYS A 90 -8.25 -9.37 23.62
CA LYS A 90 -9.65 -9.47 24.02
C LYS A 90 -10.58 -8.67 23.13
N LEU A 91 -10.05 -7.83 22.27
CA LEU A 91 -10.90 -7.03 21.41
C LEU A 91 -11.62 -7.92 20.40
N PRO A 92 -12.83 -7.53 19.99
CA PRO A 92 -13.56 -8.32 19.01
C PRO A 92 -12.74 -8.52 17.76
N LYS A 93 -12.78 -9.70 17.35
CA LYS A 93 -12.04 -9.99 16.14
C LYS A 93 -12.90 -9.82 14.94
N ARG A 94 -13.53 -9.61 15.13
CA ARG A 94 -14.19 -9.51 14.19
C ARG A 94 -15.04 -9.59 13.72
N ILE A 95 -14.93 -9.39 13.71
CA ILE A 95 -15.57 -9.46 13.39
C ILE A 95 -16.08 -10.16 12.55
N ASP A 96 -15.94 -10.77 12.51
CA ASP A 96 -16.22 -11.47 11.72
C ASP A 96 -17.29 -11.72 11.40
N LYS A 97 -17.37 -11.62 11.50
CA LYS A 97 -18.12 -11.68 11.22
C LYS A 97 -18.49 -11.60 10.74
#